data_932926734f29240b7b677bacbcbb3ae0
#
_entry.id   932926734f29240b7b677bacbcbb3ae0
#
_cell.length_a   1.000
_cell.length_b   1.000
_cell.length_c   1.000
_cell.angle_alpha   90.00
_cell.angle_beta   90.00
_cell.angle_gamma   90.00
#
_symmetry.space_group_name_H-M   'P 1'
#
loop_
_entity.id
_entity.type
_entity.pdbx_description
1 polymer ?
#
loop_
_entity_poly.entity_id
_entity_poly.type
_entity_poly.pdbx_seq_one_letter_code
_entity_poly.pdbx_strand_id
1 'polypeptide(L)'
;ALMDIGVYCVHPLVSLFGMPASIQSSSIFLSNGFEGAGTVLLQYPDMQATLRYSKISDSYLPSQIQGEAATLLIDKIQDPQQLTLLFRDGHTENPNIPAVSNNMVYEAAEFVRLIDQLQQALENDSTDGIPSLIRHSWLKASCLELEIMDTVRRQQNILFPADH
;
A
#
# COMPACT_ATOMS: atom_id res chain seq x y z
N ALA A 1 -4.61 13.69 -5.10
CA ALA A 1 -5.15 12.65 -4.21
C ALA A 1 -4.31 11.38 -4.24
N LEU A 2 -3.79 10.98 -5.43
CA LEU A 2 -2.99 9.76 -5.60
C LEU A 2 -1.83 9.66 -4.59
N MET A 3 -0.94 10.65 -4.59
CA MET A 3 0.30 10.61 -3.78
C MET A 3 0.09 10.69 -2.27
N ASP A 4 -1.09 11.14 -1.82
CA ASP A 4 -1.37 11.34 -0.41
C ASP A 4 -2.35 10.31 0.16
N ILE A 5 -3.37 9.93 -0.61
CA ILE A 5 -4.38 8.95 -0.19
C ILE A 5 -4.24 7.63 -0.94
N GLY A 6 -3.95 7.68 -2.24
CA GLY A 6 -3.77 6.49 -3.07
C GLY A 6 -2.66 5.57 -2.57
N VAL A 7 -1.62 6.14 -1.97
CA VAL A 7 -0.49 5.41 -1.36
C VAL A 7 -0.96 4.33 -0.38
N TYR A 8 -1.96 4.61 0.45
CA TYR A 8 -2.50 3.65 1.41
C TYR A 8 -3.19 2.43 0.78
N CYS A 9 -3.56 2.53 -0.50
CA CYS A 9 -4.09 1.39 -1.26
C CYS A 9 -2.96 0.67 -2.03
N VAL A 10 -2.00 1.42 -2.56
CA VAL A 10 -0.91 0.86 -3.38
C VAL A 10 0.09 0.10 -2.53
N HIS A 11 0.51 0.67 -1.39
CA HIS A 11 1.53 0.08 -0.52
C HIS A 11 1.19 -1.34 -0.02
N PRO A 12 0.02 -1.61 0.58
CA PRO A 12 -0.35 -2.95 1.01
C PRO A 12 -0.39 -3.95 -0.16
N LEU A 13 -0.88 -3.50 -1.32
CA LEU A 13 -0.99 -4.36 -2.49
C LEU A 13 0.38 -4.77 -3.03
N VAL A 14 1.32 -3.82 -3.12
CA VAL A 14 2.70 -4.10 -3.53
C VAL A 14 3.41 -5.00 -2.52
N SER A 15 3.18 -4.76 -1.23
CA SER A 15 3.78 -5.56 -0.16
C SER A 15 3.31 -7.02 -0.18
N LEU A 16 2.06 -7.26 -0.58
CA LEU A 16 1.48 -8.60 -0.64
C LEU A 16 1.71 -9.31 -1.99
N PHE A 17 1.62 -8.58 -3.10
CA PHE A 17 1.54 -9.17 -4.45
C PHE A 17 2.64 -8.70 -5.41
N GLY A 18 3.46 -7.71 -5.00
CA GLY A 18 4.53 -7.17 -5.84
C GLY A 18 4.04 -6.32 -7.00
N MET A 19 4.85 -6.23 -8.06
CA MET A 19 4.56 -5.40 -9.23
C MET A 19 3.54 -6.06 -10.15
N PRO A 20 2.49 -5.34 -10.60
CA PRO A 20 1.53 -5.86 -11.58
C PRO A 20 2.14 -5.95 -12.98
N ALA A 21 1.59 -6.81 -13.83
CA ALA A 21 1.98 -6.94 -15.23
C ALA A 21 1.51 -5.74 -16.09
N SER A 22 0.37 -5.13 -15.74
CA SER A 22 -0.09 -3.89 -16.39
C SER A 22 -0.91 -3.03 -15.45
N ILE A 23 -0.94 -1.73 -15.75
CA ILE A 23 -1.60 -0.68 -14.98
C ILE A 23 -2.47 0.14 -15.93
N GLN A 24 -3.72 0.36 -15.55
CA GLN A 24 -4.64 1.27 -16.21
C GLN A 24 -5.24 2.20 -15.16
N SER A 25 -5.46 3.46 -15.50
CA SER A 25 -5.96 4.44 -14.56
C SER A 25 -6.93 5.44 -15.18
N SER A 26 -7.75 6.05 -14.33
CA SER A 26 -8.62 7.16 -14.66
C SER A 26 -8.70 8.11 -13.47
N SER A 27 -8.67 9.41 -13.71
CA SER A 27 -8.67 10.44 -12.66
C SER A 27 -9.77 11.48 -12.90
N ILE A 28 -10.23 12.09 -11.81
CA ILE A 28 -11.15 13.22 -11.81
C ILE A 28 -10.36 14.46 -11.38
N PHE A 29 -10.33 15.47 -12.26
CA PHE A 29 -9.68 16.74 -11.99
C PHE A 29 -10.70 17.79 -11.56
N LEU A 30 -10.32 18.59 -10.59
CA LEU A 30 -11.07 19.74 -10.11
C LEU A 30 -10.90 20.93 -11.07
N SER A 31 -11.76 21.94 -10.95
CA SER A 31 -11.71 23.16 -11.78
C SER A 31 -10.40 23.95 -11.66
N ASN A 32 -9.67 23.77 -10.57
CA ASN A 32 -8.33 24.37 -10.34
C ASN A 32 -7.18 23.53 -10.90
N GLY A 33 -7.46 22.43 -11.61
CA GLY A 33 -6.49 21.53 -12.22
C GLY A 33 -5.89 20.47 -11.29
N PHE A 34 -6.26 20.44 -10.00
CA PHE A 34 -5.79 19.39 -9.09
C PHE A 34 -6.58 18.09 -9.25
N GLU A 35 -5.86 16.98 -9.18
CA GLU A 35 -6.44 15.66 -9.17
C GLU A 35 -7.12 15.39 -7.81
N GLY A 36 -8.45 15.15 -7.84
CA GLY A 36 -9.28 15.00 -6.65
C GLY A 36 -9.64 13.57 -6.31
N ALA A 37 -9.70 12.70 -7.30
CA ALA A 37 -10.04 11.28 -7.13
C ALA A 37 -9.51 10.46 -8.31
N GLY A 38 -9.37 9.15 -8.11
CA GLY A 38 -8.98 8.26 -9.19
C GLY A 38 -9.32 6.80 -8.92
N THR A 39 -9.23 6.04 -10.01
CA THR A 39 -9.34 4.58 -10.01
C THR A 39 -8.16 4.00 -10.77
N VAL A 40 -7.55 2.96 -10.23
CA VAL A 40 -6.45 2.23 -10.84
C VAL A 40 -6.82 0.77 -10.94
N LEU A 41 -6.68 0.20 -12.13
CA LEU A 41 -6.82 -1.22 -12.40
C LEU A 41 -5.42 -1.81 -12.58
N LEU A 42 -5.09 -2.82 -11.78
CA LEU A 42 -3.82 -3.53 -11.79
C LEU A 42 -4.05 -4.97 -12.21
N GLN A 43 -3.38 -5.41 -13.27
CA GLN A 43 -3.48 -6.77 -13.77
C GLN A 43 -2.24 -7.55 -13.35
N TYR A 44 -2.45 -8.71 -12.74
CA TYR A 44 -1.44 -9.73 -12.46
C TYR A 44 -1.70 -10.98 -13.30
N PRO A 45 -0.79 -11.96 -13.35
CA PRO A 45 -1.02 -13.19 -14.12
C PRO A 45 -2.32 -13.91 -13.72
N ASP A 46 -2.58 -14.03 -12.42
CA ASP A 46 -3.67 -14.86 -11.86
C ASP A 46 -4.72 -14.06 -11.10
N MET A 47 -4.59 -12.72 -11.04
CA MET A 47 -5.53 -11.85 -10.34
C MET A 47 -5.59 -10.45 -10.94
N GLN A 48 -6.59 -9.71 -10.53
CA GLN A 48 -6.67 -8.27 -10.77
C GLN A 48 -7.00 -7.54 -9.47
N ALA A 49 -6.54 -6.30 -9.37
CA ALA A 49 -6.89 -5.42 -8.27
C ALA A 49 -7.44 -4.10 -8.80
N THR A 50 -8.46 -3.57 -8.13
CA THR A 50 -9.02 -2.25 -8.40
C THR A 50 -8.85 -1.40 -7.16
N LEU A 51 -8.12 -0.30 -7.31
CA LEU A 51 -7.92 0.69 -6.27
C LEU A 51 -8.76 1.93 -6.55
N ARG A 52 -9.41 2.46 -5.53
CA ARG A 52 -10.14 3.73 -5.60
C ARG A 52 -9.68 4.62 -4.45
N TYR A 53 -9.40 5.85 -4.78
CA TYR A 53 -8.98 6.87 -3.82
C TYR A 53 -9.65 8.21 -4.15
N SER A 54 -10.00 8.98 -3.13
CA SER A 54 -10.71 10.25 -3.30
C SER A 54 -10.47 11.19 -2.13
N LYS A 55 -10.27 12.47 -2.45
CA LYS A 55 -10.32 13.61 -1.51
C LYS A 55 -11.64 14.38 -1.60
N ILE A 56 -12.53 13.99 -2.49
CA ILE A 56 -13.77 14.72 -2.81
C ILE A 56 -15.03 13.90 -2.52
N SER A 57 -14.88 12.64 -2.11
CA SER A 57 -15.97 11.75 -1.74
C SER A 57 -15.51 10.68 -0.77
N ASP A 58 -16.41 10.14 0.02
CA ASP A 58 -16.18 9.07 0.98
C ASP A 58 -16.69 7.72 0.45
N SER A 59 -16.05 6.63 0.87
CA SER A 59 -16.52 5.27 0.67
C SER A 59 -16.80 4.64 2.04
N TYR A 60 -17.94 3.99 2.16
CA TYR A 60 -18.32 3.22 3.35
C TYR A 60 -18.14 1.72 3.17
N LEU A 61 -17.61 1.29 2.02
CA LEU A 61 -17.35 -0.12 1.75
C LEU A 61 -15.98 -0.53 2.29
N PRO A 62 -15.88 -1.71 2.93
CA PRO A 62 -14.59 -2.27 3.33
C PRO A 62 -13.74 -2.63 2.10
N SER A 63 -12.42 -2.66 2.29
CA SER A 63 -11.54 -3.27 1.30
C SER A 63 -11.69 -4.78 1.33
N GLN A 64 -11.47 -5.44 0.18
CA GLN A 64 -11.71 -6.89 0.03
C GLN A 64 -10.57 -7.56 -0.71
N ILE A 65 -10.19 -8.76 -0.23
CA ILE A 65 -9.38 -9.71 -0.98
C ILE A 65 -10.25 -10.95 -1.22
N GLN A 66 -10.62 -11.17 -2.48
CA GLN A 66 -11.51 -12.24 -2.87
C GLN A 66 -10.71 -13.44 -3.35
N GLY A 67 -10.77 -14.54 -2.61
CA GLY A 67 -10.20 -15.83 -2.97
C GLY A 67 -11.26 -16.84 -3.39
N GLU A 68 -10.82 -18.01 -3.86
CA GLU A 68 -11.72 -19.09 -4.27
C GLU A 68 -12.51 -19.69 -3.09
N ALA A 69 -11.90 -19.80 -1.93
CA ALA A 69 -12.52 -20.40 -0.74
C ALA A 69 -13.24 -19.39 0.14
N ALA A 70 -12.71 -18.19 0.28
CA ALA A 70 -13.21 -17.16 1.18
C ALA A 70 -12.90 -15.76 0.66
N THR A 71 -13.61 -14.76 1.18
CA THR A 71 -13.33 -13.33 1.01
C THR A 71 -12.86 -12.75 2.33
N LEU A 72 -11.69 -12.09 2.32
CA LEU A 72 -11.23 -11.29 3.44
C LEU A 72 -11.79 -9.87 3.32
N LEU A 73 -12.53 -9.43 4.32
CA LEU A 73 -12.94 -8.04 4.51
C LEU A 73 -11.96 -7.33 5.44
N ILE A 74 -11.55 -6.13 5.07
CA ILE A 74 -10.66 -5.25 5.83
C ILE A 74 -11.41 -3.94 6.04
N ASP A 75 -11.73 -3.60 7.27
CA ASP A 75 -12.58 -2.44 7.60
C ASP A 75 -12.00 -1.12 7.08
N LYS A 76 -10.71 -0.90 7.29
CA LYS A 76 -9.95 0.27 6.82
C LYS A 76 -8.58 -0.16 6.35
N ILE A 77 -8.29 0.00 5.07
CA ILE A 77 -7.01 -0.43 4.51
C ILE A 77 -5.81 0.33 5.09
N GLN A 78 -5.98 1.59 5.44
CA GLN A 78 -4.92 2.44 5.99
C GLN A 78 -4.63 2.18 7.48
N ASP A 79 -5.58 1.59 8.20
CA ASP A 79 -5.47 1.32 9.64
C ASP A 79 -6.44 0.19 10.02
N PRO A 80 -6.13 -1.07 9.68
CA PRO A 80 -7.02 -2.20 9.92
C PRO A 80 -7.23 -2.42 11.42
N GLN A 81 -8.47 -2.35 11.87
CA GLN A 81 -8.87 -2.66 13.24
C GLN A 81 -9.68 -3.96 13.31
N GLN A 82 -10.29 -4.34 12.19
CA GLN A 82 -11.10 -5.55 12.08
C GLN A 82 -10.87 -6.26 10.76
N LEU A 83 -10.64 -7.56 10.84
CA LEU A 83 -10.62 -8.47 9.71
C LEU A 83 -11.78 -9.47 9.85
N THR A 84 -12.43 -9.78 8.74
CA THR A 84 -13.48 -10.80 8.69
C THR A 84 -13.26 -11.69 7.48
N LEU A 85 -13.14 -13.00 7.68
CA LEU A 85 -13.16 -14.00 6.63
C LEU A 85 -14.58 -14.50 6.44
N LEU A 86 -15.08 -14.36 5.21
CA LEU A 86 -16.40 -14.88 4.80
C LEU A 86 -16.17 -16.07 3.89
N PHE A 87 -16.51 -17.26 4.35
CA PHE A 87 -16.39 -18.50 3.58
C PHE A 87 -17.60 -18.76 2.71
N ARG A 88 -17.43 -19.52 1.62
CA ARG A 88 -18.53 -19.82 0.68
C ARG A 88 -19.66 -20.64 1.26
N ASP A 89 -19.40 -21.45 2.30
CA ASP A 89 -20.40 -22.21 3.03
C ASP A 89 -21.21 -21.38 4.04
N GLY A 90 -20.90 -20.07 4.14
CA GLY A 90 -21.61 -19.12 4.97
C GLY A 90 -21.04 -18.95 6.38
N HIS A 91 -20.05 -19.73 6.81
CA HIS A 91 -19.40 -19.44 8.09
C HIS A 91 -18.44 -18.25 8.01
N THR A 92 -18.19 -17.65 9.14
CA THR A 92 -17.31 -16.48 9.27
C THR A 92 -16.28 -16.69 10.35
N GLU A 93 -15.07 -16.17 10.12
CA GLU A 93 -14.00 -16.08 11.11
C GLU A 93 -13.55 -14.62 11.26
N ASN A 94 -13.20 -14.23 12.47
CA ASN A 94 -12.68 -12.89 12.76
C ASN A 94 -11.28 -13.05 13.37
N PRO A 95 -10.22 -13.00 12.54
CA PRO A 95 -8.85 -13.03 13.03
C PRO A 95 -8.60 -11.89 14.02
N ASN A 96 -8.01 -12.20 15.17
CA ASN A 96 -7.71 -11.19 16.17
C ASN A 96 -6.53 -10.34 15.72
N ILE A 97 -6.73 -9.05 15.59
CA ILE A 97 -5.65 -8.07 15.40
C ILE A 97 -5.34 -7.47 16.77
N PRO A 98 -4.08 -7.48 17.22
CA PRO A 98 -3.71 -6.79 18.45
C PRO A 98 -4.05 -5.30 18.34
N ALA A 99 -5.02 -4.84 19.12
CA ALA A 99 -5.38 -3.42 19.14
C ALA A 99 -4.29 -2.62 19.85
N VAL A 100 -3.79 -1.57 19.20
CA VAL A 100 -2.92 -0.57 19.79
C VAL A 100 -3.61 0.79 19.72
N SER A 101 -3.48 1.58 20.76
CA SER A 101 -4.11 2.91 20.81
C SER A 101 -3.47 3.92 19.84
N ASN A 102 -2.23 3.67 19.44
CA ASN A 102 -1.49 4.49 18.49
C ASN A 102 -0.63 3.58 17.61
N ASN A 103 -1.02 3.42 16.35
CA ASN A 103 -0.31 2.56 15.37
C ASN A 103 1.07 3.09 14.96
N MET A 104 1.40 4.37 15.22
CA MET A 104 2.75 4.93 15.02
C MET A 104 3.82 4.20 15.85
N VAL A 105 3.43 3.45 16.88
CA VAL A 105 4.35 2.63 17.66
C VAL A 105 5.06 1.58 16.79
N TYR A 106 4.41 1.05 15.78
CA TYR A 106 5.01 0.06 14.87
C TYR A 106 6.12 0.67 14.02
N GLU A 107 5.91 1.88 13.48
CA GLU A 107 6.93 2.60 12.72
C GLU A 107 8.13 2.94 13.60
N ALA A 108 7.88 3.50 14.79
CA ALA A 108 8.93 3.86 15.74
C ALA A 108 9.75 2.63 16.17
N ALA A 109 9.09 1.52 16.49
CA ALA A 109 9.75 0.27 16.88
C ALA A 109 10.62 -0.29 15.76
N GLU A 110 10.10 -0.32 14.52
CA GLU A 110 10.86 -0.79 13.37
C GLU A 110 12.05 0.12 13.06
N PHE A 111 11.88 1.43 13.16
CA PHE A 111 12.97 2.39 12.98
C PHE A 111 14.09 2.18 13.99
N VAL A 112 13.76 2.03 15.28
CA VAL A 112 14.74 1.73 16.34
C VAL A 112 15.45 0.40 16.07
N ARG A 113 14.69 -0.65 15.73
CA ARG A 113 15.24 -1.96 15.40
C ARG A 113 16.27 -1.90 14.25
N LEU A 114 15.99 -1.11 13.21
CA LEU A 114 16.90 -0.93 12.08
C LEU A 114 18.17 -0.16 12.48
N ILE A 115 18.05 0.86 13.34
CA ILE A 115 19.22 1.57 13.88
C ILE A 115 20.10 0.62 14.70
N ASP A 116 19.53 -0.16 15.60
CA ASP A 116 20.27 -1.12 16.42
C ASP A 116 21.01 -2.15 15.55
N GLN A 117 20.38 -2.66 14.52
CA GLN A 117 21.01 -3.58 13.57
C GLN A 117 22.16 -2.91 12.79
N LEU A 118 21.99 -1.65 12.38
CA LEU A 118 23.04 -0.90 11.71
C LEU A 118 24.25 -0.67 12.63
N GLN A 119 24.01 -0.28 13.87
CA GLN A 119 25.07 -0.09 14.87
C GLN A 119 25.85 -1.38 15.11
N GLN A 120 25.16 -2.51 15.31
CA GLN A 120 25.80 -3.81 15.48
C GLN A 120 26.63 -4.22 14.26
N ALA A 121 26.16 -3.96 13.05
CA ALA A 121 26.90 -4.24 11.82
C ALA A 121 28.19 -3.40 11.73
N LEU A 122 28.12 -2.13 12.11
CA LEU A 122 29.28 -1.21 12.13
C LEU A 122 30.31 -1.62 13.20
N GLU A 123 29.88 -1.99 14.39
CA GLU A 123 30.76 -2.43 15.49
C GLU A 123 31.51 -3.73 15.16
N ASN A 124 30.88 -4.63 14.37
CA ASN A 124 31.49 -5.89 13.95
C ASN A 124 32.34 -5.78 12.66
N ASP A 125 32.60 -4.57 12.17
CA ASP A 125 33.34 -4.27 10.93
C ASP A 125 32.77 -5.06 9.71
N SER A 126 31.46 -5.36 9.76
CA SER A 126 30.75 -6.11 8.74
C SER A 126 30.11 -5.15 7.74
N THR A 127 30.85 -4.80 6.70
CA THR A 127 30.32 -4.02 5.57
C THR A 127 29.22 -4.75 4.80
N ASP A 128 29.13 -6.08 4.92
CA ASP A 128 28.10 -6.90 4.27
C ASP A 128 26.70 -6.73 4.89
N GLY A 129 26.62 -6.28 6.15
CA GLY A 129 25.35 -6.02 6.84
C GLY A 129 24.61 -4.77 6.34
N ILE A 130 25.33 -3.72 5.96
CA ILE A 130 24.76 -2.44 5.51
C ILE A 130 23.95 -2.58 4.21
N PRO A 131 24.45 -3.25 3.15
CA PRO A 131 23.68 -3.47 1.94
C PRO A 131 22.42 -4.32 2.15
N SER A 132 22.44 -5.27 3.09
CA SER A 132 21.27 -6.11 3.38
C SER A 132 20.17 -5.32 4.10
N LEU A 133 20.53 -4.41 5.00
CA LEU A 133 19.61 -3.50 5.69
C LEU A 133 18.98 -2.49 4.71
N ILE A 134 19.76 -1.95 3.78
CA ILE A 134 19.28 -1.02 2.74
C ILE A 134 18.40 -1.75 1.72
N ARG A 135 18.66 -3.04 1.44
CA ARG A 135 17.85 -3.89 0.56
C ARG A 135 16.62 -4.46 1.25
N HIS A 136 16.29 -4.00 2.43
CA HIS A 136 15.14 -4.50 3.19
C HIS A 136 13.85 -4.44 2.35
N SER A 137 12.95 -5.39 2.60
CA SER A 137 11.67 -5.53 1.89
C SER A 137 10.86 -4.22 1.81
N TRP A 138 10.95 -3.38 2.85
CA TRP A 138 10.28 -2.08 2.91
C TRP A 138 10.76 -1.09 1.85
N LEU A 139 12.07 -0.94 1.65
CA LEU A 139 12.60 -0.04 0.63
C LEU A 139 12.22 -0.52 -0.77
N LYS A 140 12.28 -1.83 -0.99
CA LYS A 140 11.84 -2.42 -2.27
C LYS A 140 10.35 -2.16 -2.51
N ALA A 141 9.48 -2.36 -1.51
CA ALA A 141 8.05 -2.09 -1.61
C ALA A 141 7.80 -0.61 -1.93
N SER A 142 8.50 0.32 -1.24
CA SER A 142 8.38 1.76 -1.52
C SER A 142 8.83 2.14 -2.93
N CYS A 143 9.90 1.53 -3.46
CA CYS A 143 10.31 1.75 -4.85
C CYS A 143 9.26 1.27 -5.85
N LEU A 144 8.69 0.07 -5.66
CA LEU A 144 7.65 -0.47 -6.53
C LEU A 144 6.35 0.35 -6.44
N GLU A 145 6.00 0.80 -5.25
CA GLU A 145 4.86 1.70 -5.01
C GLU A 145 5.00 2.98 -5.82
N LEU A 146 6.16 3.65 -5.73
CA LEU A 146 6.44 4.86 -6.49
C LEU A 146 6.41 4.61 -8.00
N GLU A 147 6.90 3.47 -8.48
CA GLU A 147 6.85 3.09 -9.89
C GLU A 147 5.40 2.95 -10.40
N ILE A 148 4.51 2.35 -9.61
CA ILE A 148 3.08 2.29 -9.91
C ILE A 148 2.47 3.70 -9.95
N MET A 149 2.71 4.49 -8.90
CA MET A 149 2.14 5.83 -8.80
C MET A 149 2.65 6.77 -9.90
N ASP A 150 3.93 6.70 -10.26
CA ASP A 150 4.49 7.45 -11.39
C ASP A 150 3.91 7.00 -12.74
N THR A 151 3.60 5.72 -12.89
CA THR A 151 2.91 5.22 -14.08
C THR A 151 1.50 5.80 -14.19
N VAL A 152 0.75 5.82 -13.09
CA VAL A 152 -0.57 6.46 -13.02
C VAL A 152 -0.46 7.96 -13.31
N ARG A 153 0.51 8.67 -12.72
CA ARG A 153 0.76 10.10 -12.96
C ARG A 153 0.99 10.38 -14.45
N ARG A 154 1.86 9.60 -15.09
CA ARG A 154 2.11 9.72 -16.54
C ARG A 154 0.86 9.48 -17.38
N GLN A 155 0.07 8.43 -17.08
CA GLN A 155 -1.16 8.13 -17.80
C GLN A 155 -2.21 9.24 -17.69
N GLN A 156 -2.28 9.91 -16.55
CA GLN A 156 -3.31 10.90 -16.24
C GLN A 156 -2.81 12.34 -16.35
N ASN A 157 -1.54 12.55 -16.75
CA ASN A 157 -0.91 13.87 -16.83
C ASN A 157 -1.00 14.66 -15.52
N ILE A 158 -0.76 13.94 -14.38
CA ILE A 158 -0.68 14.56 -13.05
C ILE A 158 0.72 15.12 -12.89
N LEU A 159 0.87 16.44 -13.06
CA LEU A 159 2.14 17.14 -12.99
C LEU A 159 2.26 17.93 -11.69
N PHE A 160 3.46 17.98 -11.16
CA PHE A 160 3.83 18.84 -10.03
C PHE A 160 4.83 19.91 -10.48
N PRO A 161 4.97 21.03 -9.75
CA PRO A 161 5.94 22.08 -10.09
C PRO A 161 7.39 21.57 -10.20
N ALA A 162 7.72 20.49 -9.47
CA ALA A 162 9.06 19.89 -9.49
C ALA A 162 9.32 18.99 -10.72
N ASP A 163 8.31 18.73 -11.53
CA ASP A 163 8.44 17.92 -12.75
C ASP A 163 8.93 18.74 -13.98
N HIS A 164 9.19 20.05 -13.79
CA HIS A 164 9.60 21.02 -14.83
C HIS A 164 11.03 21.52 -14.65
#